data_a1b46e2428737c2fa2aae7cd2108b63d
#
_entry.id   a1b46e2428737c2fa2aae7cd2108b63d
#
_cell.length_a   1.000
_cell.length_b   1.000
_cell.length_c   1.000
_cell.angle_alpha   90.00
_cell.angle_beta   90.00
_cell.angle_gamma   90.00
#
_symmetry.space_group_name_H-M   'P 1'
#
loop_
_entity.id
_entity.type
_entity.pdbx_description
1 polymer ?
#
loop_
_entity_poly.entity_id
_entity_poly.type
_entity_poly.pdbx_seq_one_letter_code
_entity_poly.pdbx_strand_id
1 'polypeptide(L)'
;MKKYIFLFFAVCAFSVYANAQNRTGDCTSYTSDDRSVTFYLNDSSAIQLRLCSQSTVRIWFSPDGSFQRNNPSFAVVNEDLEDVGTVHVDEQNACYEIFTPKLRIRVNKSPFNLQIFDKYQKLLFSDYADKGHISNGQRKLEYKTLRRDEHFFGLGEKTGKLDRRGEAYKMWNSDKPCYSAVEDPLYKSIPFLMISYLNAIFLENTYKTELNFLT
;
A
#
# COMPACT_ATOMS: atom_id res chain seq x y z
N MET A 1 44.84 8.36 57.65
CA MET A 1 44.58 7.67 56.37
C MET A 1 43.14 7.93 55.97
N LYS A 2 42.90 8.84 55.01
CA LYS A 2 41.55 9.16 54.49
C LYS A 2 41.25 8.25 53.31
N LYS A 3 40.23 7.41 53.47
CA LYS A 3 39.71 6.56 52.39
C LYS A 3 38.76 7.39 51.53
N TYR A 4 39.09 7.59 50.28
CA TYR A 4 38.17 8.16 49.27
C TYR A 4 37.36 7.03 48.68
N ILE A 5 36.04 7.10 48.85
CA ILE A 5 35.07 6.22 48.17
C ILE A 5 34.73 6.89 46.83
N PHE A 6 35.19 6.31 45.72
CA PHE A 6 34.75 6.70 44.36
C PHE A 6 33.42 6.04 44.08
N LEU A 7 32.36 6.86 44.06
CA LEU A 7 31.03 6.44 43.61
C LEU A 7 30.97 6.53 42.07
N PHE A 8 31.05 5.39 41.42
CA PHE A 8 30.87 5.31 39.97
C PHE A 8 29.38 5.40 39.65
N PHE A 9 28.93 6.55 39.17
CA PHE A 9 27.60 6.68 38.57
C PHE A 9 27.64 6.09 37.14
N ALA A 10 27.18 4.85 36.99
CA ALA A 10 26.89 4.28 35.68
C ALA A 10 25.60 4.94 35.15
N VAL A 11 25.78 5.92 34.29
CA VAL A 11 24.68 6.46 33.49
C VAL A 11 24.31 5.39 32.44
N CYS A 12 23.31 4.57 32.76
CA CYS A 12 22.66 3.74 31.75
C CYS A 12 21.92 4.66 30.83
N ALA A 13 22.53 5.00 29.69
CA ALA A 13 21.83 5.57 28.56
C ALA A 13 20.86 4.50 28.04
N PHE A 14 19.62 4.52 28.51
CA PHE A 14 18.53 3.85 27.83
C PHE A 14 18.35 4.54 26.49
N SER A 15 18.92 3.97 25.44
CA SER A 15 18.50 4.24 24.08
C SER A 15 17.05 3.79 24.00
N VAL A 16 16.14 4.74 24.14
CA VAL A 16 14.76 4.55 23.75
C VAL A 16 14.83 4.36 22.24
N TYR A 17 14.88 3.13 21.78
CA TYR A 17 14.51 2.82 20.41
C TYR A 17 13.06 3.26 20.28
N ALA A 18 12.85 4.44 19.77
CA ALA A 18 11.54 4.88 19.32
C ALA A 18 11.05 3.77 18.39
N ASN A 19 10.04 3.01 18.82
CA ASN A 19 9.37 2.07 17.96
C ASN A 19 8.98 2.84 16.71
N ALA A 20 9.51 2.39 15.57
CA ALA A 20 9.24 2.97 14.28
C ALA A 20 7.73 3.18 14.13
N GLN A 21 7.36 4.36 13.70
CA GLN A 21 6.00 4.83 13.61
C GLN A 21 5.07 3.78 13.02
N ASN A 22 4.11 3.33 13.80
CA ASN A 22 3.04 2.46 13.35
C ASN A 22 1.92 3.25 12.63
N ARG A 23 2.26 4.37 12.01
CA ARG A 23 1.29 5.21 11.30
C ARG A 23 1.92 5.84 10.05
N THR A 24 1.11 6.10 9.04
CA THR A 24 1.48 6.87 7.85
C THR A 24 1.77 8.33 8.22
N GLY A 25 2.82 8.91 7.65
CA GLY A 25 3.19 10.30 7.86
C GLY A 25 2.15 11.29 7.35
N ASP A 26 2.34 12.57 7.69
CA ASP A 26 1.51 13.66 7.18
C ASP A 26 2.09 14.17 5.85
N CYS A 27 1.22 14.48 4.89
CA CYS A 27 1.64 15.03 3.60
C CYS A 27 2.11 16.49 3.76
N THR A 28 3.33 16.77 3.35
CA THR A 28 3.94 18.11 3.45
C THR A 28 3.91 18.88 2.15
N SER A 29 3.99 18.19 1.01
CA SER A 29 3.99 18.79 -0.31
C SER A 29 3.64 17.75 -1.38
N TYR A 30 3.44 18.21 -2.60
CA TYR A 30 3.33 17.34 -3.77
C TYR A 30 4.04 17.94 -4.98
N THR A 31 4.37 17.07 -5.94
CA THR A 31 4.75 17.43 -7.32
C THR A 31 3.86 16.69 -8.29
N SER A 32 3.62 17.26 -9.47
CA SER A 32 2.85 16.60 -10.52
C SER A 32 3.57 16.71 -11.87
N ASP A 33 3.42 15.69 -12.68
CA ASP A 33 3.72 15.67 -14.11
C ASP A 33 2.43 15.38 -14.90
N ASP A 34 2.55 15.11 -16.21
CA ASP A 34 1.38 14.92 -17.09
C ASP A 34 0.45 13.80 -16.61
N ARG A 35 0.97 12.75 -15.98
CA ARG A 35 0.20 11.55 -15.60
C ARG A 35 0.32 11.15 -14.15
N SER A 36 1.23 11.77 -13.39
CA SER A 36 1.54 11.33 -12.04
C SER A 36 1.48 12.49 -11.05
N VAL A 37 1.10 12.16 -9.83
CA VAL A 37 1.23 13.05 -8.67
C VAL A 37 2.01 12.33 -7.60
N THR A 38 3.06 12.96 -7.11
CA THR A 38 3.90 12.43 -6.03
C THR A 38 3.70 13.26 -4.78
N PHE A 39 3.24 12.64 -3.71
CA PHE A 39 3.04 13.22 -2.40
C PHE A 39 4.22 12.88 -1.50
N TYR A 40 4.82 13.89 -0.87
CA TYR A 40 5.94 13.75 0.05
C TYR A 40 5.44 13.84 1.49
N LEU A 41 5.91 12.93 2.35
CA LEU A 41 5.49 12.85 3.73
C LEU A 41 6.58 13.35 4.69
N ASN A 42 6.18 13.71 5.91
CA ASN A 42 7.08 14.25 6.93
C ASN A 42 8.07 13.22 7.51
N ASP A 43 7.90 11.93 7.18
CA ASP A 43 8.79 10.83 7.56
C ASP A 43 9.80 10.44 6.45
N SER A 44 9.98 11.30 5.46
CA SER A 44 10.83 11.10 4.27
C SER A 44 10.30 10.09 3.27
N SER A 45 9.16 9.46 3.52
CA SER A 45 8.51 8.59 2.55
C SER A 45 7.73 9.40 1.50
N ALA A 46 7.40 8.76 0.39
CA ALA A 46 6.56 9.37 -0.63
C ALA A 46 5.62 8.34 -1.26
N ILE A 47 4.49 8.84 -1.78
CA ILE A 47 3.49 8.03 -2.47
C ILE A 47 3.22 8.67 -3.82
N GLN A 48 3.44 7.91 -4.88
CA GLN A 48 3.15 8.32 -6.24
C GLN A 48 1.86 7.66 -6.73
N LEU A 49 0.98 8.49 -7.25
CA LEU A 49 -0.21 8.07 -8.00
C LEU A 49 0.06 8.33 -9.48
N ARG A 50 -0.02 7.28 -10.31
CA ARG A 50 0.03 7.40 -11.77
C ARG A 50 -1.31 6.99 -12.36
N LEU A 51 -1.90 7.85 -13.17
CA LEU A 51 -3.13 7.55 -13.91
C LEU A 51 -2.77 6.76 -15.17
N CYS A 52 -3.00 5.46 -15.14
CA CYS A 52 -2.75 4.58 -16.29
C CYS A 52 -3.93 4.62 -17.30
N SER A 53 -5.13 4.84 -16.81
CA SER A 53 -6.35 5.07 -17.61
C SER A 53 -7.35 5.91 -16.82
N GLN A 54 -8.51 6.20 -17.41
CA GLN A 54 -9.61 6.88 -16.70
C GLN A 54 -10.13 6.09 -15.48
N SER A 55 -9.84 4.78 -15.40
CA SER A 55 -10.31 3.90 -14.31
C SER A 55 -9.20 3.09 -13.64
N THR A 56 -7.94 3.33 -13.98
CA THR A 56 -6.80 2.58 -13.45
C THR A 56 -5.76 3.53 -12.89
N VAL A 57 -5.44 3.35 -11.61
CA VAL A 57 -4.45 4.14 -10.90
C VAL A 57 -3.38 3.19 -10.35
N ARG A 58 -2.12 3.48 -10.65
CA ARG A 58 -0.99 2.83 -10.01
C ARG A 58 -0.60 3.63 -8.77
N ILE A 59 -0.51 2.94 -7.64
CA ILE A 59 -0.08 3.49 -6.36
C ILE A 59 1.30 2.92 -6.06
N TRP A 60 2.28 3.78 -5.83
CA TRP A 60 3.63 3.37 -5.50
C TRP A 60 4.08 4.03 -4.20
N PHE A 61 4.25 3.24 -3.15
CA PHE A 61 4.80 3.67 -1.88
C PHE A 61 6.32 3.49 -1.86
N SER A 62 7.05 4.58 -1.62
CA SER A 62 8.50 4.62 -1.45
C SER A 62 8.85 5.08 -0.03
N PRO A 63 9.44 4.21 0.80
CA PRO A 63 9.82 4.56 2.18
C PRO A 63 10.94 5.61 2.29
N ASP A 64 11.74 5.78 1.26
CA ASP A 64 12.88 6.71 1.18
C ASP A 64 12.64 7.86 0.19
N GLY A 65 11.42 7.97 -0.33
CA GLY A 65 11.06 8.99 -1.31
C GLY A 65 11.61 8.77 -2.71
N SER A 66 12.33 7.66 -2.96
CA SER A 66 12.93 7.34 -4.26
C SER A 66 12.02 6.44 -5.10
N PHE A 67 11.81 6.80 -6.37
CA PHE A 67 10.99 6.05 -7.34
C PHE A 67 11.83 5.42 -8.45
N GLN A 68 13.08 5.07 -8.16
CA GLN A 68 13.93 4.40 -9.14
C GLN A 68 13.48 2.95 -9.33
N ARG A 69 13.16 2.61 -10.56
CA ARG A 69 12.84 1.25 -10.97
C ARG A 69 14.07 0.64 -11.62
N ASN A 70 14.72 -0.28 -10.94
CA ASN A 70 15.92 -0.94 -11.47
C ASN A 70 15.59 -1.98 -12.55
N ASN A 71 14.36 -2.50 -12.57
CA ASN A 71 13.91 -3.49 -13.54
C ASN A 71 12.52 -3.13 -14.07
N PRO A 72 12.23 -3.37 -15.36
CA PRO A 72 10.88 -3.25 -15.89
C PRO A 72 9.97 -4.30 -15.23
N SER A 73 8.67 -4.02 -15.23
CA SER A 73 7.67 -5.01 -14.83
C SER A 73 7.70 -6.22 -15.77
N PHE A 74 7.62 -7.41 -15.21
CA PHE A 74 7.45 -8.63 -16.01
C PHE A 74 5.98 -8.89 -16.38
N ALA A 75 5.06 -8.23 -15.74
CA ALA A 75 3.62 -8.46 -15.90
C ALA A 75 2.91 -7.31 -16.60
N VAL A 76 3.43 -6.08 -16.50
CA VAL A 76 2.84 -4.88 -17.09
C VAL A 76 3.65 -4.50 -18.33
N VAL A 77 3.06 -4.74 -19.50
CA VAL A 77 3.69 -4.44 -20.80
C VAL A 77 3.62 -2.95 -21.11
N ASN A 78 2.52 -2.31 -20.77
CA ASN A 78 2.28 -0.89 -20.98
C ASN A 78 1.54 -0.29 -19.78
N GLU A 79 2.08 0.76 -19.21
CA GLU A 79 1.46 1.50 -18.10
C GLU A 79 0.48 2.57 -18.59
N ASP A 80 0.63 3.02 -19.84
CA ASP A 80 -0.21 4.05 -20.46
C ASP A 80 -1.31 3.39 -21.29
N LEU A 81 -2.37 2.96 -20.62
CA LEU A 81 -3.47 2.20 -21.22
C LEU A 81 -4.41 3.10 -22.04
N GLU A 82 -4.60 4.35 -21.64
CA GLU A 82 -5.44 5.35 -22.31
C GLU A 82 -4.80 6.73 -22.18
N ASP A 83 -5.16 7.65 -23.06
CA ASP A 83 -4.90 9.06 -22.84
C ASP A 83 -5.85 9.57 -21.75
N VAL A 84 -5.27 10.13 -20.69
CA VAL A 84 -6.00 10.71 -19.54
C VAL A 84 -5.92 12.23 -19.50
N GLY A 85 -5.21 12.83 -20.47
CA GLY A 85 -4.85 14.25 -20.41
C GLY A 85 -3.85 14.56 -19.29
N THR A 86 -3.66 15.83 -19.03
CA THR A 86 -2.80 16.29 -17.91
C THR A 86 -3.54 16.15 -16.60
N VAL A 87 -2.87 15.57 -15.60
CA VAL A 87 -3.40 15.44 -14.25
C VAL A 87 -3.56 16.82 -13.61
N HIS A 88 -4.75 17.09 -13.13
CA HIS A 88 -5.03 18.29 -12.34
C HIS A 88 -5.27 17.93 -10.87
N VAL A 89 -4.60 18.65 -9.98
CA VAL A 89 -4.74 18.50 -8.54
C VAL A 89 -5.49 19.71 -8.00
N ASP A 90 -6.67 19.48 -7.44
CA ASP A 90 -7.43 20.50 -6.71
C ASP A 90 -7.02 20.46 -5.24
N GLU A 91 -6.31 21.48 -4.80
CA GLU A 91 -5.81 21.58 -3.44
C GLU A 91 -6.83 22.27 -2.54
N GLN A 92 -7.24 21.55 -1.50
CA GLN A 92 -8.11 22.04 -0.43
C GLN A 92 -7.33 22.12 0.90
N ASN A 93 -7.93 22.74 1.92
CA ASN A 93 -7.27 22.92 3.22
C ASN A 93 -6.81 21.58 3.83
N ALA A 94 -7.67 20.56 3.83
CA ALA A 94 -7.42 19.27 4.50
C ALA A 94 -7.06 18.12 3.54
N CYS A 95 -7.24 18.30 2.24
CA CYS A 95 -7.04 17.23 1.27
C CYS A 95 -6.67 17.77 -0.11
N TYR A 96 -6.21 16.85 -0.95
CA TYR A 96 -6.10 17.01 -2.40
C TYR A 96 -7.16 16.17 -3.09
N GLU A 97 -7.68 16.66 -4.19
CA GLU A 97 -8.63 15.94 -5.04
C GLU A 97 -8.06 15.83 -6.46
N ILE A 98 -8.14 14.63 -7.03
CA ILE A 98 -7.76 14.34 -8.41
C ILE A 98 -8.96 13.69 -9.09
N PHE A 99 -9.28 14.15 -10.29
CA PHE A 99 -10.45 13.68 -11.03
C PHE A 99 -10.05 13.07 -12.36
N THR A 100 -10.71 11.98 -12.70
CA THR A 100 -10.81 11.45 -14.05
C THR A 100 -12.30 11.38 -14.43
N PRO A 101 -12.66 11.12 -15.69
CA PRO A 101 -14.07 10.89 -16.05
C PRO A 101 -14.76 9.74 -15.30
N LYS A 102 -13.98 8.80 -14.73
CA LYS A 102 -14.50 7.60 -14.06
C LYS A 102 -14.20 7.54 -12.57
N LEU A 103 -13.16 8.24 -12.09
CA LEU A 103 -12.71 8.18 -10.70
C LEU A 103 -12.61 9.57 -10.10
N ARG A 104 -12.83 9.62 -8.79
CA ARG A 104 -12.42 10.69 -7.89
C ARG A 104 -11.47 10.14 -6.86
N ILE A 105 -10.28 10.71 -6.77
CA ILE A 105 -9.25 10.30 -5.83
C ILE A 105 -9.08 11.42 -4.82
N ARG A 106 -9.29 11.09 -3.54
CA ARG A 106 -9.06 12.00 -2.42
C ARG A 106 -7.85 11.58 -1.64
N VAL A 107 -6.98 12.51 -1.35
CA VAL A 107 -5.81 12.34 -0.50
C VAL A 107 -5.91 13.29 0.67
N ASN A 108 -6.20 12.79 1.87
CA ASN A 108 -6.15 13.57 3.09
C ASN A 108 -4.70 13.90 3.44
N LYS A 109 -4.45 15.11 3.95
CA LYS A 109 -3.10 15.59 4.23
C LYS A 109 -2.54 15.07 5.55
N SER A 110 -3.37 14.97 6.59
CA SER A 110 -2.91 14.61 7.95
C SER A 110 -3.95 13.77 8.71
N PRO A 111 -3.63 12.50 9.00
CA PRO A 111 -2.57 11.71 8.38
C PRO A 111 -2.82 11.51 6.89
N PHE A 112 -1.76 11.22 6.13
CA PHE A 112 -1.96 10.82 4.72
C PHE A 112 -2.89 9.62 4.65
N ASN A 113 -3.94 9.74 3.85
CA ASN A 113 -4.92 8.68 3.67
C ASN A 113 -5.53 8.80 2.28
N LEU A 114 -5.46 7.72 1.52
CA LEU A 114 -5.94 7.65 0.15
C LEU A 114 -7.32 7.02 0.08
N GLN A 115 -8.22 7.65 -0.63
CA GLN A 115 -9.55 7.15 -0.93
C GLN A 115 -9.83 7.28 -2.42
N ILE A 116 -10.43 6.26 -3.01
CA ILE A 116 -10.81 6.26 -4.44
C ILE A 116 -12.32 5.97 -4.54
N PHE A 117 -12.99 6.82 -5.25
CA PHE A 117 -14.44 6.76 -5.51
C PHE A 117 -14.68 6.60 -7.02
N ASP A 118 -15.78 5.97 -7.38
CA ASP A 118 -16.27 5.98 -8.75
C ASP A 118 -16.94 7.33 -9.08
N LYS A 119 -17.35 7.50 -10.34
CA LYS A 119 -18.06 8.70 -10.79
C LYS A 119 -19.42 8.94 -10.12
N TYR A 120 -19.97 7.93 -9.44
CA TYR A 120 -21.20 8.00 -8.67
C TYR A 120 -20.97 8.26 -7.18
N GLN A 121 -19.75 8.60 -6.80
CA GLN A 121 -19.31 8.83 -5.41
C GLN A 121 -19.35 7.59 -4.51
N LYS A 122 -19.41 6.41 -5.10
CA LYS A 122 -19.29 5.16 -4.38
C LYS A 122 -17.82 4.91 -4.04
N LEU A 123 -17.53 4.66 -2.76
CA LEU A 123 -16.17 4.32 -2.32
C LEU A 123 -15.75 2.97 -2.88
N LEU A 124 -14.67 2.93 -3.65
CA LEU A 124 -14.08 1.72 -4.21
C LEU A 124 -12.93 1.20 -3.38
N PHE A 125 -12.12 2.11 -2.81
CA PHE A 125 -10.89 1.79 -2.12
C PHE A 125 -10.62 2.85 -1.06
N SER A 126 -10.15 2.44 0.11
CA SER A 126 -9.75 3.36 1.17
C SER A 126 -8.62 2.77 2.02
N ASP A 127 -7.65 3.57 2.29
CA ASP A 127 -6.69 3.29 3.34
C ASP A 127 -7.38 3.14 4.70
N TYR A 128 -6.81 2.33 5.58
CA TYR A 128 -7.31 2.18 6.94
C TYR A 128 -6.74 3.30 7.82
N ALA A 129 -7.60 4.24 8.19
CA ALA A 129 -7.31 5.35 9.10
C ALA A 129 -5.91 5.97 8.87
N ASP A 130 -5.03 5.87 9.85
CA ASP A 130 -3.67 6.38 9.83
C ASP A 130 -2.59 5.31 9.50
N LYS A 131 -2.99 4.16 8.94
CA LYS A 131 -2.11 3.02 8.67
C LYS A 131 -2.07 2.61 7.20
N GLY A 132 -2.41 3.51 6.29
CA GLY A 132 -2.49 3.21 4.85
C GLY A 132 -1.19 2.65 4.29
N HIS A 133 -0.07 3.29 4.61
CA HIS A 133 1.26 2.96 4.08
C HIS A 133 2.32 3.12 5.17
N ILE A 134 2.96 2.03 5.56
CA ILE A 134 3.96 2.00 6.64
C ILE A 134 5.18 1.21 6.19
N SER A 135 6.36 1.64 6.62
CA SER A 135 7.58 0.87 6.50
C SER A 135 8.21 0.64 7.87
N ASN A 136 8.60 -0.60 8.15
CA ASN A 136 9.38 -0.96 9.33
C ASN A 136 10.72 -1.60 8.91
N GLY A 137 11.56 -0.81 8.25
CA GLY A 137 12.84 -1.28 7.72
C GLY A 137 12.68 -2.08 6.42
N GLN A 138 12.75 -3.41 6.45
CA GLN A 138 12.69 -4.24 5.24
C GLN A 138 11.28 -4.55 4.74
N ARG A 139 10.25 -4.29 5.53
CA ARG A 139 8.87 -4.62 5.19
C ARG A 139 8.07 -3.36 4.88
N LYS A 140 7.29 -3.44 3.80
CA LYS A 140 6.23 -2.47 3.48
C LYS A 140 4.90 -3.08 3.91
N LEU A 141 4.12 -2.32 4.64
CA LEU A 141 2.83 -2.73 5.17
C LEU A 141 1.77 -1.75 4.67
N GLU A 142 0.69 -2.28 4.14
CA GLU A 142 -0.43 -1.50 3.67
C GLU A 142 -1.72 -2.03 4.29
N TYR A 143 -2.46 -1.16 4.94
CA TYR A 143 -3.74 -1.49 5.56
C TYR A 143 -4.86 -0.79 4.82
N LYS A 144 -5.86 -1.57 4.43
CA LYS A 144 -7.04 -1.09 3.70
C LYS A 144 -8.30 -1.35 4.49
N THR A 145 -9.26 -0.45 4.38
CA THR A 145 -10.57 -0.64 4.99
C THR A 145 -11.35 -1.68 4.19
N LEU A 146 -11.83 -2.71 4.87
CA LEU A 146 -12.72 -3.72 4.30
C LEU A 146 -14.17 -3.40 4.67
N ARG A 147 -15.07 -3.42 3.68
CA ARG A 147 -16.51 -3.29 3.95
C ARG A 147 -17.08 -4.61 4.44
N ARG A 148 -18.14 -4.54 5.22
CA ARG A 148 -18.73 -5.70 5.87
C ARG A 148 -19.25 -6.77 4.88
N ASP A 149 -19.71 -6.33 3.72
CA ASP A 149 -20.29 -7.13 2.64
C ASP A 149 -19.37 -7.31 1.43
N GLU A 150 -18.07 -7.10 1.63
CA GLU A 150 -17.07 -7.20 0.58
C GLU A 150 -16.52 -8.62 0.49
N HIS A 151 -16.41 -9.14 -0.73
CA HIS A 151 -15.90 -10.48 -1.05
C HIS A 151 -14.70 -10.37 -1.97
N PHE A 152 -13.78 -11.32 -1.88
CA PHE A 152 -12.51 -11.30 -2.57
C PHE A 152 -12.27 -12.57 -3.35
N PHE A 153 -11.81 -12.46 -4.60
CA PHE A 153 -11.64 -13.59 -5.51
C PHE A 153 -10.30 -13.47 -6.23
N GLY A 154 -9.65 -14.60 -6.53
CA GLY A 154 -8.40 -14.62 -7.29
C GLY A 154 -7.23 -15.20 -6.51
N LEU A 155 -6.06 -14.57 -6.63
CA LEU A 155 -4.77 -14.92 -6.05
C LEU A 155 -4.07 -16.15 -6.67
N GLY A 156 -4.60 -16.67 -7.78
CA GLY A 156 -4.04 -17.83 -8.47
C GLY A 156 -4.41 -19.14 -7.85
N GLU A 157 -3.48 -20.10 -7.89
CA GLU A 157 -3.70 -21.44 -7.32
C GLU A 157 -3.59 -21.38 -5.80
N LYS A 158 -4.74 -21.39 -5.17
CA LYS A 158 -4.92 -21.33 -3.72
C LYS A 158 -5.94 -22.37 -3.28
N THR A 159 -5.67 -23.05 -2.19
CA THR A 159 -6.65 -23.94 -1.55
C THR A 159 -7.74 -23.14 -0.85
N GLY A 160 -8.70 -23.84 -0.25
CA GLY A 160 -9.79 -23.25 0.51
C GLY A 160 -10.96 -22.80 -0.34
N LYS A 161 -11.70 -21.82 0.17
CA LYS A 161 -12.94 -21.33 -0.45
C LYS A 161 -12.66 -20.42 -1.64
N LEU A 162 -13.63 -20.29 -2.55
CA LEU A 162 -13.57 -19.35 -3.66
C LEU A 162 -13.50 -17.90 -3.15
N ASP A 163 -14.32 -17.56 -2.18
CA ASP A 163 -14.23 -16.27 -1.47
C ASP A 163 -13.07 -16.31 -0.47
N ARG A 164 -12.15 -15.38 -0.62
CA ARG A 164 -10.91 -15.26 0.17
C ARG A 164 -11.13 -14.52 1.50
N ARG A 165 -12.32 -14.00 1.77
CA ARG A 165 -12.63 -13.30 3.01
C ARG A 165 -12.47 -14.22 4.23
N GLY A 166 -11.86 -13.68 5.29
CA GLY A 166 -11.61 -14.41 6.53
C GLY A 166 -10.39 -15.31 6.50
N GLU A 167 -9.57 -15.22 5.43
CA GLU A 167 -8.39 -16.06 5.24
C GLU A 167 -7.14 -15.20 5.02
N ALA A 168 -5.97 -15.80 5.14
CA ALA A 168 -4.68 -15.18 4.83
C ALA A 168 -3.93 -16.02 3.82
N TYR A 169 -3.22 -15.38 2.88
CA TYR A 169 -2.53 -16.05 1.78
C TYR A 169 -1.13 -15.50 1.59
N LYS A 170 -0.20 -16.41 1.23
CA LYS A 170 1.18 -16.07 0.88
C LYS A 170 1.36 -16.10 -0.63
N MET A 171 1.79 -14.99 -1.18
CA MET A 171 2.16 -14.87 -2.60
C MET A 171 3.62 -15.27 -2.77
N TRP A 172 3.85 -16.56 -2.96
CA TRP A 172 5.16 -17.17 -3.16
C TRP A 172 4.97 -18.52 -3.85
N ASN A 173 5.59 -18.72 -5.02
CA ASN A 173 5.49 -19.99 -5.73
C ASN A 173 6.30 -21.05 -4.99
N SER A 174 5.66 -22.17 -4.66
CA SER A 174 6.27 -23.26 -3.90
C SER A 174 5.89 -24.61 -4.48
N ASP A 175 6.88 -25.46 -4.66
CA ASP A 175 6.65 -26.85 -5.05
C ASP A 175 6.13 -27.62 -3.84
N LYS A 176 4.89 -28.07 -3.91
CA LYS A 176 4.16 -28.74 -2.84
C LYS A 176 3.43 -29.97 -3.39
N PRO A 177 4.13 -31.08 -3.65
CA PRO A 177 3.47 -32.31 -4.08
C PRO A 177 2.53 -32.83 -3.00
N CYS A 178 1.40 -33.38 -3.42
CA CYS A 178 0.39 -33.97 -2.51
C CYS A 178 -0.13 -33.01 -1.45
N TYR A 179 -0.41 -31.76 -1.82
CA TYR A 179 -0.89 -30.75 -0.90
C TYR A 179 -2.30 -31.05 -0.35
N SER A 180 -2.57 -30.60 0.87
CA SER A 180 -3.86 -30.68 1.52
C SER A 180 -4.78 -29.53 1.12
N ALA A 181 -6.07 -29.64 1.49
CA ALA A 181 -7.07 -28.60 1.21
C ALA A 181 -6.85 -27.26 1.96
N VAL A 182 -5.87 -27.20 2.85
CA VAL A 182 -5.52 -25.98 3.64
C VAL A 182 -4.08 -25.52 3.41
N GLU A 183 -3.38 -26.10 2.43
CA GLU A 183 -1.97 -25.77 2.16
C GLU A 183 -1.85 -24.44 1.43
N ASP A 184 -0.96 -23.56 1.88
CA ASP A 184 -0.55 -22.33 1.25
C ASP A 184 0.90 -21.99 1.68
N PRO A 185 1.78 -21.59 0.78
CA PRO A 185 1.61 -21.33 -0.65
C PRO A 185 1.68 -22.58 -1.54
N LEU A 186 1.20 -22.48 -2.79
CA LEU A 186 1.24 -23.51 -3.82
C LEU A 186 2.07 -23.06 -5.04
N TYR A 187 1.92 -23.79 -6.16
CA TYR A 187 2.74 -23.64 -7.37
C TYR A 187 2.62 -22.28 -8.05
N LYS A 188 1.42 -21.68 -8.09
CA LYS A 188 1.13 -20.45 -8.85
C LYS A 188 0.47 -19.38 -8.00
N SER A 189 1.23 -18.38 -7.62
CA SER A 189 0.70 -17.16 -7.02
C SER A 189 0.49 -16.10 -8.09
N ILE A 190 -0.74 -15.64 -8.26
CA ILE A 190 -1.10 -14.54 -9.16
C ILE A 190 -1.60 -13.39 -8.29
N PRO A 191 -0.81 -12.30 -8.14
CA PRO A 191 -1.14 -11.23 -7.20
C PRO A 191 -2.22 -10.29 -7.75
N PHE A 192 -3.29 -10.88 -8.26
CA PHE A 192 -4.48 -10.22 -8.78
C PHE A 192 -5.70 -10.61 -7.96
N LEU A 193 -6.36 -9.61 -7.42
CA LEU A 193 -7.51 -9.73 -6.53
C LEU A 193 -8.69 -8.97 -7.11
N MET A 194 -9.77 -9.67 -7.40
CA MET A 194 -11.06 -9.07 -7.74
C MET A 194 -11.88 -8.85 -6.47
N ILE A 195 -12.57 -7.74 -6.42
CA ILE A 195 -13.42 -7.34 -5.30
C ILE A 195 -14.86 -7.25 -5.77
N SER A 196 -15.82 -7.66 -4.92
CA SER A 196 -17.24 -7.84 -5.29
C SER A 196 -17.92 -6.59 -5.87
N TYR A 197 -17.35 -5.42 -5.73
CA TYR A 197 -17.90 -4.16 -6.27
C TYR A 197 -17.31 -3.74 -7.62
N LEU A 198 -16.84 -4.69 -8.40
CA LEU A 198 -16.29 -4.50 -9.75
C LEU A 198 -15.00 -3.66 -9.79
N ASN A 199 -14.22 -3.73 -8.74
CA ASN A 199 -12.86 -3.23 -8.73
C ASN A 199 -11.87 -4.39 -8.52
N ALA A 200 -10.61 -4.14 -8.85
CA ALA A 200 -9.55 -5.12 -8.69
C ALA A 200 -8.26 -4.44 -8.23
N ILE A 201 -7.42 -5.22 -7.57
CA ILE A 201 -6.07 -4.82 -7.16
C ILE A 201 -5.08 -5.78 -7.79
N PHE A 202 -4.04 -5.24 -8.41
CA PHE A 202 -2.89 -5.97 -8.87
C PHE A 202 -1.65 -5.51 -8.09
N LEU A 203 -1.00 -6.44 -7.39
CA LEU A 203 0.24 -6.15 -6.66
C LEU A 203 1.43 -6.37 -7.57
N GLU A 204 1.95 -5.30 -8.11
CA GLU A 204 3.07 -5.33 -9.02
C GLU A 204 4.41 -5.37 -8.25
N ASN A 205 4.76 -6.54 -7.74
CA ASN A 205 6.06 -6.77 -7.13
C ASN A 205 6.49 -8.23 -7.28
N THR A 206 7.80 -8.50 -7.15
CA THR A 206 8.40 -9.84 -7.21
C THR A 206 8.80 -10.37 -5.83
N TYR A 207 8.45 -9.65 -4.77
CA TYR A 207 8.77 -10.03 -3.40
C TYR A 207 7.69 -10.92 -2.80
N LYS A 208 8.10 -11.72 -1.82
CA LYS A 208 7.14 -12.47 -1.01
C LYS A 208 6.19 -11.51 -0.34
N THR A 209 4.90 -11.70 -0.59
CA THR A 209 3.83 -10.85 -0.06
C THR A 209 2.85 -11.70 0.73
N GLU A 210 2.33 -11.16 1.81
CA GLU A 210 1.25 -11.76 2.59
C GLU A 210 0.02 -10.87 2.48
N LEU A 211 -1.12 -11.48 2.11
CA LEU A 211 -2.42 -10.85 2.03
C LEU A 211 -3.29 -11.41 3.16
N ASN A 212 -3.85 -10.52 3.95
CA ASN A 212 -4.65 -10.90 5.11
C ASN A 212 -6.03 -10.24 5.02
N PHE A 213 -7.09 -11.07 4.94
CA PHE A 213 -8.50 -10.66 4.89
C PHE A 213 -9.25 -11.01 6.17
N LEU A 214 -8.52 -11.28 7.25
CA LEU A 214 -9.08 -11.48 8.58
C LEU A 214 -9.62 -10.14 9.11
N THR A 215 -10.81 -10.15 9.64
CA THR A 215 -11.51 -8.97 10.20
C THR A 215 -11.69 -9.13 11.71
#